data_322c86d06386ecb01dd8cf588d44b8fc
#
_entry.id   322c86d06386ecb01dd8cf588d44b8fc
#
_cell.length_a   1.000
_cell.length_b   1.000
_cell.length_c   1.000
_cell.angle_alpha   90.00
_cell.angle_beta   90.00
_cell.angle_gamma   90.00
#
_symmetry.space_group_name_H-M   'P 1'
#
loop_
_entity.id
_entity.type
_entity.pdbx_description
1 polymer ?
#
loop_
_entity_poly.entity_id
_entity_poly.type
_entity_poly.pdbx_seq_one_letter_code
_entity_poly.pdbx_strand_id
1 'polypeptide(L)'
;MKTVINAVCFLIPVASVRRRLRHHLQQGWRAHKNNLMTFVGGLTGRDIMLWVDHALGGGTEVYSKRQFKILCKKYDVLRLQYFPKTELYHLTFACNKHRIYTTHNIDEIADFLCGINIRQIVVNNLVAYKSTTDMLNVIARIKRNCMGMPQVSFRGHDFQSICPSFNLVNCDGKYCDLSYVGGCEKCWAQKKLSDNPISHNVLKSGAGTICEWRRQWGNFFTNTADEIILFAEPIAKIFIRAYPEIEQKIKIIPHTVQNYRAAKIKPHDDINIIVLGNISHQKGAGVICQMAQHLPDNVNIIVVGEMKNAPDNITVHGKYKAKKLPQIMEKYNADIVFIPSIWPETFSYTTSEAISMGLPIACFDIGAPAGRVAKYKRGLVLTEINPDKNLFQIIDFVKNLRQENKK
;
A
#
# COMPACT_ATOMS: atom_id res chain seq x y z
N MET A 1 15.26 -31.88 -0.98
CA MET A 1 13.86 -31.75 -0.67
C MET A 1 13.10 -30.70 -1.50
N LYS A 2 13.55 -29.42 -1.67
CA LYS A 2 12.98 -28.55 -2.70
C LYS A 2 12.87 -29.25 -4.07
N THR A 3 13.85 -30.08 -4.39
CA THR A 3 13.92 -30.89 -5.60
C THR A 3 12.81 -31.96 -5.65
N VAL A 4 12.53 -32.64 -4.53
CA VAL A 4 11.47 -33.67 -4.43
C VAL A 4 10.08 -33.03 -4.53
N ILE A 5 9.83 -31.94 -3.82
CA ILE A 5 8.58 -31.19 -3.90
C ILE A 5 8.35 -30.65 -5.32
N ASN A 6 9.40 -30.18 -5.97
CA ASN A 6 9.31 -29.72 -7.36
C ASN A 6 9.02 -30.87 -8.32
N ALA A 7 9.60 -32.04 -8.13
CA ALA A 7 9.37 -33.23 -8.95
C ALA A 7 7.93 -33.74 -8.78
N VAL A 8 7.42 -33.85 -7.55
CA VAL A 8 6.04 -34.25 -7.27
C VAL A 8 5.04 -33.25 -7.85
N CYS A 9 5.32 -31.95 -7.70
CA CYS A 9 4.45 -30.93 -8.26
C CYS A 9 4.51 -30.84 -9.78
N PHE A 10 5.59 -31.28 -10.42
CA PHE A 10 5.74 -31.26 -11.88
C PHE A 10 4.73 -32.19 -12.58
N LEU A 11 4.33 -33.29 -11.94
CA LEU A 11 3.36 -34.25 -12.45
C LEU A 11 1.92 -33.70 -12.52
N ILE A 12 1.66 -32.52 -11.99
CA ILE A 12 0.33 -31.91 -12.00
C ILE A 12 0.17 -31.00 -13.23
N PRO A 13 -0.73 -31.31 -14.18
CA PRO A 13 -0.84 -30.57 -15.43
C PRO A 13 -1.35 -29.14 -15.27
N VAL A 14 -2.17 -28.87 -14.23
CA VAL A 14 -2.78 -27.54 -14.02
C VAL A 14 -1.85 -26.63 -13.22
N ALA A 15 -1.35 -25.57 -13.85
CA ALA A 15 -0.34 -24.67 -13.27
C ALA A 15 -0.78 -23.96 -11.97
N SER A 16 -2.08 -23.67 -11.82
CA SER A 16 -2.65 -23.07 -10.59
C SER A 16 -2.67 -24.06 -9.43
N VAL A 17 -3.06 -25.31 -9.68
CA VAL A 17 -3.07 -26.41 -8.69
C VAL A 17 -1.65 -26.76 -8.29
N ARG A 18 -0.74 -26.86 -9.26
CA ARG A 18 0.70 -27.10 -9.03
C ARG A 18 1.32 -26.04 -8.12
N ARG A 19 1.01 -24.76 -8.34
CA ARG A 19 1.50 -23.67 -7.49
C ARG A 19 0.94 -23.74 -6.07
N ARG A 20 -0.37 -24.04 -5.92
CA ARG A 20 -1.01 -24.19 -4.60
C ARG A 20 -0.41 -25.35 -3.82
N LEU A 21 -0.28 -26.52 -4.44
CA LEU A 21 0.28 -27.71 -3.79
C LEU A 21 1.75 -27.51 -3.43
N ARG A 22 2.57 -26.92 -4.32
CA ARG A 22 3.97 -26.62 -4.03
C ARG A 22 4.11 -25.68 -2.83
N HIS A 23 3.29 -24.64 -2.76
CA HIS A 23 3.28 -23.69 -1.66
C HIS A 23 2.85 -24.38 -0.35
N HIS A 24 1.80 -25.20 -0.41
CA HIS A 24 1.28 -25.94 0.74
C HIS A 24 2.29 -26.96 1.27
N LEU A 25 2.89 -27.76 0.41
CA LEU A 25 3.90 -28.75 0.79
C LEU A 25 5.18 -28.09 1.34
N GLN A 26 5.61 -26.99 0.74
CA GLN A 26 6.77 -26.25 1.25
C GLN A 26 6.51 -25.60 2.61
N GLN A 27 5.29 -25.17 2.88
CA GLN A 27 4.89 -24.56 4.16
C GLN A 27 4.64 -25.62 5.23
N GLY A 28 3.87 -26.67 4.94
CA GLY A 28 3.59 -27.76 5.87
C GLY A 28 4.87 -28.45 6.34
N TRP A 29 5.84 -28.60 5.44
CA TRP A 29 7.13 -29.22 5.82
C TRP A 29 8.02 -28.30 6.68
N ARG A 30 7.95 -26.98 6.48
CA ARG A 30 8.64 -25.99 7.33
C ARG A 30 8.03 -25.93 8.72
N ALA A 31 6.69 -26.00 8.82
CA ALA A 31 5.95 -26.02 10.08
C ALA A 31 6.29 -27.25 10.95
N HIS A 32 6.48 -28.42 10.34
CA HIS A 32 6.84 -29.66 11.07
C HIS A 32 8.22 -29.61 11.73
N LYS A 33 9.12 -28.74 11.29
CA LYS A 33 10.49 -28.63 11.84
C LYS A 33 10.69 -27.56 12.89
N ASN A 34 9.80 -26.56 12.99
CA ASN A 34 9.98 -25.41 13.88
C ASN A 34 8.79 -25.31 14.86
N ASN A 35 8.97 -25.82 16.07
CA ASN A 35 8.12 -25.49 17.20
C ASN A 35 8.57 -24.11 17.77
N LEU A 36 7.74 -23.51 18.63
CA LEU A 36 8.04 -22.22 19.26
C LEU A 36 9.36 -22.22 20.04
N MET A 37 9.72 -23.34 20.70
CA MET A 37 10.99 -23.47 21.41
C MET A 37 12.20 -23.38 20.46
N THR A 38 12.11 -24.01 19.28
CA THR A 38 13.16 -23.91 18.25
C THR A 38 13.23 -22.49 17.68
N PHE A 39 12.08 -21.82 17.61
CA PHE A 39 12.00 -20.42 17.16
C PHE A 39 12.72 -19.49 18.14
N VAL A 40 12.52 -19.64 19.46
CA VAL A 40 13.18 -18.86 20.53
C VAL A 40 14.71 -18.92 20.42
N GLY A 41 15.29 -20.08 20.10
CA GLY A 41 16.73 -20.22 19.89
C GLY A 41 17.31 -19.35 18.75
N GLY A 42 16.50 -18.54 18.09
CA GLY A 42 16.92 -17.52 17.11
C GLY A 42 17.10 -16.13 17.67
N LEU A 43 16.67 -15.88 18.89
CA LEU A 43 16.87 -14.60 19.58
C LEU A 43 18.35 -14.42 19.88
N THR A 44 18.86 -13.21 19.63
CA THR A 44 20.29 -12.91 19.78
C THR A 44 20.62 -12.15 21.08
N GLY A 45 19.61 -11.95 21.94
CA GLY A 45 19.72 -11.14 23.15
C GLY A 45 19.54 -9.63 22.96
N ARG A 46 19.28 -9.21 21.73
CA ARG A 46 18.92 -7.81 21.43
C ARG A 46 17.47 -7.53 21.84
N ASP A 47 17.14 -6.24 21.98
CA ASP A 47 15.75 -5.82 22.17
C ASP A 47 14.85 -6.37 21.07
N ILE A 48 13.67 -6.86 21.43
CA ILE A 48 12.73 -7.47 20.49
C ILE A 48 11.74 -6.41 20.00
N MET A 49 11.53 -6.39 18.68
CA MET A 49 10.49 -5.62 18.01
C MET A 49 9.51 -6.54 17.32
N LEU A 50 8.21 -6.41 17.59
CA LEU A 50 7.14 -7.07 16.86
C LEU A 50 6.66 -6.18 15.71
N TRP A 51 6.70 -6.70 14.48
CA TRP A 51 6.22 -6.02 13.27
C TRP A 51 5.00 -6.76 12.70
N VAL A 52 3.81 -6.20 12.87
CA VAL A 52 2.55 -6.78 12.39
C VAL A 52 2.22 -6.22 11.02
N ASP A 53 2.09 -7.10 10.02
CA ASP A 53 2.04 -6.69 8.61
C ASP A 53 1.17 -7.64 7.77
N HIS A 54 0.70 -7.18 6.62
CA HIS A 54 0.03 -8.05 5.64
C HIS A 54 1.03 -8.80 4.74
N ALA A 55 0.51 -9.78 3.97
CA ALA A 55 1.30 -10.59 3.04
C ALA A 55 1.00 -10.29 1.55
N LEU A 56 0.39 -9.14 1.22
CA LEU A 56 -0.10 -8.82 -0.13
C LEU A 56 0.96 -8.20 -1.05
N GLY A 57 2.08 -7.72 -0.51
CA GLY A 57 3.10 -7.04 -1.31
C GLY A 57 2.84 -5.53 -1.47
N GLY A 58 3.24 -4.96 -2.61
CA GLY A 58 3.02 -3.54 -2.92
C GLY A 58 3.94 -2.56 -2.19
N GLY A 59 3.50 -1.30 -2.08
CA GLY A 59 4.26 -0.21 -1.45
C GLY A 59 4.61 -0.45 0.02
N THR A 60 3.70 -1.06 0.76
CA THR A 60 3.88 -1.44 2.17
C THR A 60 5.02 -2.46 2.35
N GLU A 61 5.11 -3.45 1.46
CA GLU A 61 6.22 -4.41 1.48
C GLU A 61 7.57 -3.75 1.15
N VAL A 62 7.58 -2.78 0.23
CA VAL A 62 8.79 -1.99 -0.08
C VAL A 62 9.22 -1.19 1.14
N TYR A 63 8.27 -0.56 1.83
CA TYR A 63 8.52 0.16 3.08
C TYR A 63 9.09 -0.77 4.15
N SER A 64 8.43 -1.89 4.46
CA SER A 64 8.88 -2.87 5.45
C SER A 64 10.32 -3.35 5.16
N LYS A 65 10.63 -3.70 3.90
CA LYS A 65 11.98 -4.12 3.50
C LYS A 65 13.05 -3.06 3.73
N ARG A 66 12.71 -1.77 3.53
CA ARG A 66 13.64 -0.66 3.81
C ARG A 66 13.85 -0.49 5.32
N GLN A 67 12.76 -0.55 6.11
CA GLN A 67 12.84 -0.49 7.57
C GLN A 67 13.68 -1.63 8.14
N PHE A 68 13.48 -2.87 7.69
CA PHE A 68 14.24 -4.04 8.18
C PHE A 68 15.74 -3.92 7.94
N LYS A 69 16.20 -3.28 6.87
CA LYS A 69 17.64 -3.03 6.65
C LYS A 69 18.28 -2.21 7.77
N ILE A 70 17.51 -1.35 8.42
CA ILE A 70 17.96 -0.49 9.52
C ILE A 70 17.69 -1.17 10.87
N LEU A 71 16.46 -1.62 11.08
CA LEU A 71 15.99 -2.15 12.35
C LEU A 71 16.69 -3.44 12.74
N CYS A 72 16.98 -4.33 11.80
CA CYS A 72 17.69 -5.58 12.05
C CYS A 72 19.15 -5.41 12.53
N LYS A 73 19.68 -4.19 12.48
CA LYS A 73 20.99 -3.88 13.08
C LYS A 73 20.91 -3.67 14.60
N LYS A 74 19.70 -3.29 15.11
CA LYS A 74 19.48 -2.90 16.51
C LYS A 74 18.58 -3.87 17.25
N TYR A 75 17.62 -4.49 16.56
CA TYR A 75 16.56 -5.30 17.14
C TYR A 75 16.54 -6.72 16.56
N ASP A 76 16.06 -7.66 17.36
CA ASP A 76 15.52 -8.92 16.87
C ASP A 76 14.09 -8.64 16.38
N VAL A 77 13.92 -8.44 15.07
CA VAL A 77 12.62 -8.07 14.49
C VAL A 77 11.81 -9.33 14.17
N LEU A 78 10.75 -9.56 14.93
CA LEU A 78 9.74 -10.59 14.70
C LEU A 78 8.65 -10.03 13.80
N ARG A 79 8.41 -10.65 12.65
CA ARG A 79 7.34 -10.25 11.71
C ARG A 79 6.18 -11.22 11.82
N LEU A 80 5.00 -10.71 12.19
CA LEU A 80 3.74 -11.43 12.21
C LEU A 80 2.93 -11.08 10.97
N GLN A 81 2.52 -12.09 10.19
CA GLN A 81 1.71 -11.95 8.98
C GLN A 81 0.60 -13.00 8.94
N TYR A 82 -0.53 -12.64 8.35
CA TYR A 82 -1.60 -13.57 8.02
C TYR A 82 -1.65 -13.84 6.51
N PHE A 83 -1.84 -15.11 6.14
CA PHE A 83 -1.92 -15.55 4.75
C PHE A 83 -3.34 -16.06 4.44
N PRO A 84 -4.21 -15.24 3.84
CA PRO A 84 -5.64 -15.57 3.65
C PRO A 84 -5.90 -16.87 2.87
N LYS A 85 -4.99 -17.21 1.93
CA LYS A 85 -5.15 -18.41 1.09
C LYS A 85 -4.95 -19.73 1.84
N THR A 86 -4.21 -19.71 2.91
CA THR A 86 -3.90 -20.88 3.74
C THR A 86 -4.47 -20.76 5.15
N GLU A 87 -5.07 -19.61 5.45
CA GLU A 87 -5.58 -19.24 6.79
C GLU A 87 -4.53 -19.38 7.91
N LEU A 88 -3.25 -19.23 7.58
CA LEU A 88 -2.14 -19.37 8.51
C LEU A 88 -1.60 -18.01 8.95
N TYR A 89 -1.31 -17.90 10.23
CA TYR A 89 -0.44 -16.88 10.79
C TYR A 89 1.02 -17.35 10.71
N HIS A 90 1.89 -16.48 10.25
CA HIS A 90 3.32 -16.72 10.18
C HIS A 90 4.04 -15.75 11.11
N LEU A 91 4.79 -16.28 12.07
CA LEU A 91 5.76 -15.53 12.84
C LEU A 91 7.17 -15.84 12.29
N THR A 92 7.89 -14.81 11.85
CA THR A 92 9.19 -14.95 11.19
C THR A 92 10.19 -13.96 11.74
N PHE A 93 11.49 -14.28 11.66
CA PHE A 93 12.52 -13.27 11.83
C PHE A 93 12.71 -12.47 10.55
N ALA A 94 12.50 -11.15 10.60
CA ALA A 94 12.67 -10.29 9.44
C ALA A 94 14.12 -10.30 8.91
N CYS A 95 15.09 -10.49 9.81
CA CYS A 95 16.52 -10.51 9.52
C CYS A 95 17.03 -11.88 9.07
N ASN A 96 16.36 -12.95 9.48
CA ASN A 96 16.72 -14.34 9.15
C ASN A 96 15.47 -15.12 8.76
N LYS A 97 15.16 -15.13 7.48
CA LYS A 97 13.93 -15.72 6.91
C LYS A 97 13.84 -17.26 7.02
N HIS A 98 14.85 -17.94 7.56
CA HIS A 98 14.84 -19.39 7.65
C HIS A 98 14.09 -19.93 8.87
N ARG A 99 13.78 -19.07 9.86
CA ARG A 99 13.01 -19.45 11.03
C ARG A 99 11.59 -18.94 10.89
N ILE A 100 10.65 -19.87 10.79
CA ILE A 100 9.22 -19.60 10.60
C ILE A 100 8.46 -20.52 11.56
N TYR A 101 7.59 -19.90 12.37
CA TYR A 101 6.53 -20.60 13.08
C TYR A 101 5.20 -20.30 12.39
N THR A 102 4.34 -21.30 12.21
CA THR A 102 3.05 -21.16 11.55
C THR A 102 1.95 -21.86 12.31
N THR A 103 0.81 -21.21 12.46
CA THR A 103 -0.38 -21.77 13.11
C THR A 103 -1.67 -21.18 12.53
N HIS A 104 -2.78 -21.87 12.71
CA HIS A 104 -4.13 -21.35 12.45
C HIS A 104 -4.68 -20.55 13.65
N ASN A 105 -4.08 -20.71 14.83
CA ASN A 105 -4.51 -20.09 16.07
C ASN A 105 -3.58 -18.94 16.46
N ILE A 106 -4.09 -17.72 16.39
CA ILE A 106 -3.33 -16.52 16.77
C ILE A 106 -3.00 -16.46 18.26
N ASP A 107 -3.81 -17.13 19.11
CA ASP A 107 -3.61 -17.12 20.55
C ASP A 107 -2.29 -17.82 20.95
N GLU A 108 -1.89 -18.88 20.24
CA GLU A 108 -0.60 -19.53 20.48
C GLU A 108 0.57 -18.55 20.28
N ILE A 109 0.51 -17.72 19.24
CA ILE A 109 1.53 -16.70 18.98
C ILE A 109 1.44 -15.59 20.04
N ALA A 110 0.23 -15.17 20.41
CA ALA A 110 0.02 -14.13 21.39
C ALA A 110 0.52 -14.53 22.79
N ASP A 111 0.24 -15.75 23.23
CA ASP A 111 0.72 -16.28 24.51
C ASP A 111 2.26 -16.34 24.55
N PHE A 112 2.87 -16.82 23.46
CA PHE A 112 4.32 -16.79 23.31
C PHE A 112 4.88 -15.36 23.40
N LEU A 113 4.27 -14.40 22.68
CA LEU A 113 4.71 -13.00 22.67
C LEU A 113 4.50 -12.32 24.02
N CYS A 114 3.50 -12.69 24.80
CA CYS A 114 3.32 -12.22 26.18
C CYS A 114 4.44 -12.70 27.10
N GLY A 115 5.03 -13.87 26.85
CA GLY A 115 6.10 -14.46 27.65
C GLY A 115 7.50 -13.94 27.34
N ILE A 116 7.68 -13.03 26.38
CA ILE A 116 8.99 -12.48 26.00
C ILE A 116 9.04 -10.95 26.17
N ASN A 117 10.26 -10.42 26.33
CA ASN A 117 10.47 -8.99 26.55
C ASN A 117 10.45 -8.20 25.22
N ILE A 118 9.28 -7.76 24.78
CA ILE A 118 9.12 -6.92 23.60
C ILE A 118 9.23 -5.45 23.99
N ARG A 119 10.04 -4.67 23.27
CA ARG A 119 10.23 -3.23 23.51
C ARG A 119 9.35 -2.37 22.62
N GLN A 120 9.03 -2.83 21.42
CA GLN A 120 8.21 -2.09 20.45
C GLN A 120 7.29 -3.03 19.67
N ILE A 121 6.07 -2.57 19.42
CA ILE A 121 5.12 -3.19 18.50
C ILE A 121 4.83 -2.19 17.39
N VAL A 122 5.11 -2.56 16.15
CA VAL A 122 4.75 -1.77 14.97
C VAL A 122 3.56 -2.41 14.27
N VAL A 123 2.42 -1.76 14.28
CA VAL A 123 1.24 -2.14 13.51
C VAL A 123 1.36 -1.50 12.14
N ASN A 124 2.00 -2.22 11.23
CA ASN A 124 2.32 -1.71 9.91
C ASN A 124 1.12 -1.78 8.96
N ASN A 125 0.42 -2.92 8.95
CA ASN A 125 -0.81 -3.07 8.14
C ASN A 125 -1.62 -4.30 8.56
N LEU A 126 -2.94 -4.16 8.68
CA LEU A 126 -3.86 -5.24 9.03
C LEU A 126 -4.83 -5.62 7.89
N VAL A 127 -4.65 -5.07 6.70
CA VAL A 127 -5.43 -5.45 5.51
C VAL A 127 -5.23 -6.94 5.23
N ALA A 128 -6.30 -7.65 4.94
CA ALA A 128 -6.34 -9.08 4.67
C ALA A 128 -6.20 -10.01 5.89
N TYR A 129 -6.12 -9.52 7.11
CA TYR A 129 -6.34 -10.38 8.28
C TYR A 129 -7.78 -10.88 8.32
N LYS A 130 -8.00 -12.11 8.81
CA LYS A 130 -9.33 -12.74 8.90
C LYS A 130 -10.29 -11.90 9.74
N SER A 131 -9.83 -11.43 10.89
CA SER A 131 -10.51 -10.47 11.74
C SER A 131 -9.52 -9.38 12.18
N THR A 132 -9.73 -8.17 11.67
CA THR A 132 -8.92 -7.01 12.07
C THR A 132 -9.19 -6.64 13.53
N THR A 133 -10.43 -6.71 13.96
CA THR A 133 -10.85 -6.35 15.33
C THR A 133 -10.24 -7.29 16.37
N ASP A 134 -10.21 -8.62 16.09
CA ASP A 134 -9.53 -9.57 16.96
C ASP A 134 -8.02 -9.27 17.05
N MET A 135 -7.41 -8.89 15.92
CA MET A 135 -6.00 -8.50 15.93
C MET A 135 -5.73 -7.24 16.75
N LEU A 136 -6.65 -6.26 16.77
CA LEU A 136 -6.52 -5.10 17.66
C LEU A 136 -6.53 -5.54 19.14
N ASN A 137 -7.43 -6.47 19.49
CA ASN A 137 -7.51 -7.05 20.84
C ASN A 137 -6.26 -7.87 21.20
N VAL A 138 -5.74 -8.66 20.27
CA VAL A 138 -4.49 -9.43 20.43
C VAL A 138 -3.31 -8.50 20.69
N ILE A 139 -3.16 -7.41 19.92
CA ILE A 139 -2.09 -6.43 20.10
C ILE A 139 -2.21 -5.74 21.47
N ALA A 140 -3.43 -5.35 21.85
CA ALA A 140 -3.69 -4.76 23.16
C ALA A 140 -3.38 -5.74 24.31
N ARG A 141 -3.69 -7.04 24.17
CA ARG A 141 -3.34 -8.10 25.12
C ARG A 141 -1.82 -8.25 25.25
N ILE A 142 -1.10 -8.29 24.15
CA ILE A 142 0.36 -8.37 24.16
C ILE A 142 0.96 -7.14 24.83
N LYS A 143 0.48 -5.93 24.53
CA LYS A 143 0.94 -4.70 25.18
C LYS A 143 0.80 -4.75 26.70
N ARG A 144 -0.36 -5.20 27.19
CA ARG A 144 -0.65 -5.25 28.65
C ARG A 144 0.12 -6.32 29.40
N ASN A 145 0.33 -7.49 28.77
CA ASN A 145 0.84 -8.68 29.45
C ASN A 145 2.34 -8.94 29.20
N CYS A 146 2.94 -8.25 28.23
CA CYS A 146 4.35 -8.40 27.94
C CYS A 146 5.20 -7.68 29.02
N MET A 147 6.24 -8.36 29.50
CA MET A 147 7.15 -7.83 30.54
C MET A 147 7.85 -6.52 30.12
N GLY A 148 8.04 -6.30 28.81
CA GLY A 148 8.72 -5.12 28.28
C GLY A 148 7.90 -3.84 28.23
N MET A 149 6.60 -3.89 28.53
CA MET A 149 5.68 -2.76 28.34
C MET A 149 5.92 -2.04 26.99
N PRO A 150 5.72 -2.70 25.87
CA PRO A 150 6.14 -2.22 24.56
C PRO A 150 5.40 -0.94 24.17
N GLN A 151 6.12 -0.02 23.54
CA GLN A 151 5.50 1.09 22.82
C GLN A 151 4.83 0.56 21.54
N VAL A 152 3.59 0.95 21.30
CA VAL A 152 2.80 0.57 20.13
C VAL A 152 2.73 1.73 19.14
N SER A 153 3.26 1.51 17.95
CA SER A 153 3.30 2.49 16.87
C SER A 153 2.48 2.00 15.67
N PHE A 154 1.48 2.78 15.25
CA PHE A 154 0.67 2.50 14.05
C PHE A 154 1.25 3.20 12.82
N ARG A 155 1.12 2.57 11.63
CA ARG A 155 1.52 3.11 10.32
C ARG A 155 0.30 3.24 9.41
N GLY A 156 -0.04 4.47 9.00
CA GLY A 156 -1.19 4.77 8.14
C GLY A 156 -0.90 4.57 6.66
N HIS A 157 -0.69 3.32 6.22
CA HIS A 157 -0.46 2.99 4.81
C HIS A 157 -1.71 3.04 3.94
N ASP A 158 -2.87 2.99 4.56
CA ASP A 158 -4.19 3.03 3.95
C ASP A 158 -5.23 3.57 4.94
N PHE A 159 -6.49 3.49 4.59
CA PHE A 159 -7.59 3.98 5.41
C PHE A 159 -8.45 2.86 5.99
N GLN A 160 -7.92 1.65 6.14
CA GLN A 160 -8.67 0.53 6.70
C GLN A 160 -9.25 0.85 8.09
N SER A 161 -8.51 1.58 8.90
CA SER A 161 -9.00 2.01 10.22
C SER A 161 -10.24 2.90 10.15
N ILE A 162 -10.43 3.63 9.07
CA ILE A 162 -11.56 4.55 8.86
C ILE A 162 -12.70 3.86 8.11
N CYS A 163 -12.35 3.06 7.09
CA CYS A 163 -13.31 2.35 6.26
C CYS A 163 -12.73 0.99 5.84
N PRO A 164 -13.44 -0.12 6.01
CA PRO A 164 -12.97 -1.45 5.60
C PRO A 164 -12.59 -1.56 4.13
N SER A 165 -13.06 -0.65 3.26
CA SER A 165 -12.63 -0.58 1.86
C SER A 165 -11.21 -0.05 1.67
N PHE A 166 -10.53 0.36 2.72
CA PHE A 166 -9.15 0.86 2.84
C PHE A 166 -8.73 1.99 1.88
N ASN A 167 -9.49 2.33 0.86
CA ASN A 167 -9.16 3.35 -0.16
C ASN A 167 -10.08 4.58 -0.14
N LEU A 168 -11.11 4.61 0.70
CA LEU A 168 -12.13 5.67 0.77
C LEU A 168 -12.82 5.93 -0.59
N VAL A 169 -12.90 4.94 -1.45
CA VAL A 169 -13.74 4.99 -2.66
C VAL A 169 -15.12 4.48 -2.28
N ASN A 170 -16.18 5.24 -2.54
CA ASN A 170 -17.56 4.91 -2.17
C ASN A 170 -18.18 3.85 -3.11
N CYS A 171 -19.44 3.50 -2.93
CA CYS A 171 -20.16 2.53 -3.76
C CYS A 171 -20.36 3.01 -5.20
N ASP A 172 -20.28 4.30 -5.48
CA ASP A 172 -20.37 4.90 -6.82
C ASP A 172 -19.00 4.95 -7.53
N GLY A 173 -17.95 4.40 -6.92
CA GLY A 173 -16.60 4.40 -7.47
C GLY A 173 -15.86 5.73 -7.34
N LYS A 174 -16.31 6.66 -6.50
CA LYS A 174 -15.74 8.00 -6.30
C LYS A 174 -15.10 8.13 -4.91
N TYR A 175 -14.11 8.99 -4.77
CA TYR A 175 -13.59 9.38 -3.45
C TYR A 175 -14.72 9.95 -2.59
N CYS A 176 -14.94 9.39 -1.40
CA CYS A 176 -16.06 9.76 -0.56
C CYS A 176 -15.81 10.97 0.34
N ASP A 177 -14.57 11.32 0.54
CA ASP A 177 -14.13 12.38 1.48
C ASP A 177 -14.85 12.36 2.84
N LEU A 178 -15.20 11.18 3.34
CA LEU A 178 -15.98 10.91 4.56
C LEU A 178 -17.39 11.57 4.58
N SER A 179 -17.91 12.04 3.44
CA SER A 179 -19.13 12.82 3.32
C SER A 179 -20.17 12.19 2.38
N TYR A 180 -20.19 10.85 2.25
CA TYR A 180 -21.16 10.19 1.38
C TYR A 180 -22.61 10.48 1.79
N VAL A 181 -23.41 10.97 0.85
CA VAL A 181 -24.84 11.27 1.06
C VAL A 181 -25.59 9.95 1.26
N GLY A 182 -26.25 9.79 2.40
CA GLY A 182 -26.91 8.56 2.80
C GLY A 182 -26.13 7.72 3.82
N GLY A 183 -24.92 8.16 4.18
CA GLY A 183 -24.12 7.57 5.26
C GLY A 183 -23.30 6.35 4.86
N CYS A 184 -22.34 6.02 5.71
CA CYS A 184 -21.37 4.95 5.47
C CYS A 184 -22.02 3.56 5.41
N GLU A 185 -23.05 3.30 6.22
CA GLU A 185 -23.74 2.00 6.24
C GLU A 185 -24.43 1.72 4.91
N LYS A 186 -25.12 2.71 4.34
CA LYS A 186 -25.76 2.60 3.02
C LYS A 186 -24.73 2.40 1.92
N CYS A 187 -23.64 3.18 1.93
CA CYS A 187 -22.54 3.00 1.01
C CYS A 187 -21.95 1.59 1.09
N TRP A 188 -21.74 1.08 2.30
CA TRP A 188 -21.20 -0.26 2.52
C TRP A 188 -22.13 -1.35 2.00
N ALA A 189 -23.42 -1.24 2.28
CA ALA A 189 -24.43 -2.20 1.82
C ALA A 189 -24.54 -2.28 0.28
N GLN A 190 -24.28 -1.17 -0.41
CA GLN A 190 -24.35 -1.08 -1.87
C GLN A 190 -23.03 -1.45 -2.57
N LYS A 191 -21.91 -1.59 -1.83
CA LYS A 191 -20.64 -1.98 -2.44
C LYS A 191 -20.67 -3.38 -3.00
N LYS A 192 -20.24 -3.51 -4.26
CA LYS A 192 -20.11 -4.80 -4.93
C LYS A 192 -18.90 -5.58 -4.42
N LEU A 193 -19.05 -6.88 -4.24
CA LEU A 193 -17.95 -7.81 -3.88
C LEU A 193 -16.77 -7.76 -4.86
N SER A 194 -17.05 -7.53 -6.14
CA SER A 194 -16.04 -7.41 -7.20
C SER A 194 -15.06 -6.26 -6.98
N ASP A 195 -15.51 -5.20 -6.31
CA ASP A 195 -14.73 -3.97 -6.20
C ASP A 195 -13.64 -4.09 -5.15
N ASN A 196 -13.85 -4.92 -4.12
CA ASN A 196 -12.85 -5.19 -3.10
C ASN A 196 -13.13 -6.48 -2.30
N PRO A 197 -12.78 -7.67 -2.84
CA PRO A 197 -13.06 -8.96 -2.21
C PRO A 197 -12.47 -9.10 -0.80
N ILE A 198 -11.34 -8.42 -0.52
CA ILE A 198 -10.66 -8.47 0.77
C ILE A 198 -11.47 -7.75 1.84
N SER A 199 -12.02 -6.58 1.51
CA SER A 199 -12.77 -5.75 2.47
C SER A 199 -14.12 -6.35 2.85
N HIS A 200 -14.77 -7.05 1.93
CA HIS A 200 -16.13 -7.52 2.13
C HIS A 200 -16.25 -8.56 3.27
N ASN A 201 -15.24 -9.39 3.45
CA ASN A 201 -15.22 -10.39 4.53
C ASN A 201 -14.87 -9.78 5.89
N VAL A 202 -14.22 -8.62 5.92
CA VAL A 202 -13.70 -8.02 7.15
C VAL A 202 -14.80 -7.55 8.09
N LEU A 203 -15.87 -6.92 7.59
CA LEU A 203 -17.00 -6.52 8.43
C LEU A 203 -17.79 -7.70 8.96
N LYS A 204 -17.94 -8.77 8.15
CA LYS A 204 -18.65 -9.97 8.58
C LYS A 204 -17.99 -10.70 9.73
N SER A 205 -16.66 -10.51 9.90
CA SER A 205 -15.87 -11.21 10.91
C SER A 205 -15.64 -10.43 12.20
N GLY A 206 -16.09 -9.18 12.32
CA GLY A 206 -15.68 -8.41 13.46
C GLY A 206 -16.63 -7.34 13.99
N ALA A 207 -16.95 -6.31 13.23
CA ALA A 207 -17.63 -5.15 13.76
C ALA A 207 -19.16 -5.09 13.47
N GLY A 208 -19.63 -5.78 12.45
CA GLY A 208 -21.03 -5.73 12.01
C GLY A 208 -21.42 -4.45 11.28
N THR A 209 -21.02 -3.28 11.79
CA THR A 209 -21.31 -1.94 11.23
C THR A 209 -20.06 -1.09 11.07
N ILE A 210 -20.10 -0.06 10.20
CA ILE A 210 -19.00 0.90 10.03
C ILE A 210 -18.82 1.73 11.31
N CYS A 211 -19.89 2.07 11.98
CA CYS A 211 -19.85 2.79 13.25
C CYS A 211 -19.06 1.99 14.31
N GLU A 212 -19.39 0.72 14.48
CA GLU A 212 -18.71 -0.17 15.40
C GLU A 212 -17.24 -0.39 14.99
N TRP A 213 -16.96 -0.53 13.68
CA TRP A 213 -15.61 -0.60 13.15
C TRP A 213 -14.76 0.60 13.56
N ARG A 214 -15.27 1.81 13.37
CA ARG A 214 -14.58 3.04 13.77
C ARG A 214 -14.42 3.16 15.28
N ARG A 215 -15.43 2.74 16.05
CA ARG A 215 -15.37 2.74 17.51
C ARG A 215 -14.24 1.85 18.02
N GLN A 216 -14.08 0.65 17.45
CA GLN A 216 -12.99 -0.28 17.84
C GLN A 216 -11.62 0.26 17.46
N TRP A 217 -11.47 0.85 16.29
CA TRP A 217 -10.22 1.49 15.90
C TRP A 217 -9.92 2.74 16.74
N GLY A 218 -10.92 3.58 17.03
CA GLY A 218 -10.78 4.73 17.91
C GLY A 218 -10.30 4.32 19.31
N ASN A 219 -10.91 3.27 19.89
CA ASN A 219 -10.46 2.68 21.15
C ASN A 219 -9.01 2.16 21.08
N PHE A 220 -8.63 1.54 19.99
CA PHE A 220 -7.25 1.09 19.80
C PHE A 220 -6.29 2.27 19.73
N PHE A 221 -6.61 3.31 18.99
CA PHE A 221 -5.77 4.51 18.86
C PHE A 221 -5.64 5.27 20.18
N THR A 222 -6.72 5.41 20.95
CA THR A 222 -6.71 6.14 22.23
C THR A 222 -6.02 5.35 23.32
N ASN A 223 -6.31 4.07 23.46
CA ASN A 223 -5.94 3.26 24.63
C ASN A 223 -4.73 2.34 24.39
N THR A 224 -4.40 2.02 23.14
CA THR A 224 -3.35 1.05 22.84
C THR A 224 -2.19 1.66 22.07
N ALA A 225 -2.44 2.43 21.01
CA ALA A 225 -1.37 3.06 20.24
C ALA A 225 -0.77 4.25 21.02
N ASP A 226 0.56 4.31 21.08
CA ASP A 226 1.29 5.41 21.70
C ASP A 226 1.65 6.49 20.67
N GLU A 227 1.84 6.10 19.39
CA GLU A 227 2.06 7.01 18.28
C GLU A 227 1.40 6.53 16.99
N ILE A 228 1.05 7.46 16.12
CA ILE A 228 0.44 7.23 14.82
C ILE A 228 1.29 7.92 13.77
N ILE A 229 2.00 7.14 12.96
CA ILE A 229 2.85 7.66 11.89
C ILE A 229 2.06 7.71 10.60
N LEU A 230 1.90 8.91 10.07
CA LEU A 230 1.31 9.19 8.76
C LEU A 230 2.38 9.76 7.84
N PHE A 231 2.19 9.67 6.52
CA PHE A 231 3.27 9.93 5.59
C PHE A 231 3.14 11.26 4.82
N ALA A 232 2.03 11.96 5.01
CA ALA A 232 1.78 13.28 4.41
C ALA A 232 0.72 14.05 5.20
N GLU A 233 0.83 15.38 5.16
CA GLU A 233 -0.11 16.31 5.82
C GLU A 233 -1.58 16.14 5.36
N PRO A 234 -1.92 16.00 4.07
CA PRO A 234 -3.30 15.77 3.67
C PRO A 234 -3.91 14.51 4.30
N ILE A 235 -3.09 13.50 4.58
CA ILE A 235 -3.53 12.25 5.21
C ILE A 235 -3.81 12.45 6.69
N ALA A 236 -2.97 13.23 7.37
CA ALA A 236 -3.20 13.59 8.78
C ALA A 236 -4.57 14.28 8.95
N LYS A 237 -4.92 15.22 8.07
CA LYS A 237 -6.24 15.88 8.08
C LYS A 237 -7.41 14.91 7.95
N ILE A 238 -7.30 13.87 7.11
CA ILE A 238 -8.33 12.84 6.98
C ILE A 238 -8.45 12.02 8.28
N PHE A 239 -7.33 11.63 8.87
CA PHE A 239 -7.31 10.87 10.14
C PHE A 239 -7.87 11.69 11.30
N ILE A 240 -7.46 12.95 11.46
CA ILE A 240 -7.97 13.86 12.50
C ILE A 240 -9.49 14.08 12.35
N ARG A 241 -9.98 14.22 11.12
CA ARG A 241 -11.42 14.37 10.86
C ARG A 241 -12.22 13.11 11.24
N ALA A 242 -11.63 11.92 11.08
CA ALA A 242 -12.24 10.66 11.49
C ALA A 242 -12.12 10.37 12.99
N TYR A 243 -11.04 10.83 13.61
CA TYR A 243 -10.64 10.57 15.00
C TYR A 243 -10.00 11.83 15.61
N PRO A 244 -10.77 12.87 15.99
CA PRO A 244 -10.19 14.12 16.52
C PRO A 244 -9.29 13.90 17.74
N GLU A 245 -9.61 12.90 18.55
CA GLU A 245 -8.91 12.58 19.82
C GLU A 245 -7.47 12.09 19.63
N ILE A 246 -7.06 11.74 18.41
CA ILE A 246 -5.70 11.19 18.16
C ILE A 246 -4.68 12.24 17.69
N GLU A 247 -5.07 13.49 17.49
CA GLU A 247 -4.23 14.51 16.86
C GLU A 247 -2.85 14.62 17.50
N GLN A 248 -2.78 14.61 18.84
CA GLN A 248 -1.52 14.72 19.58
C GLN A 248 -0.60 13.50 19.43
N LYS A 249 -1.13 12.35 18.98
CA LYS A 249 -0.35 11.13 18.74
C LYS A 249 0.18 11.04 17.31
N ILE A 250 -0.27 11.93 16.41
CA ILE A 250 0.12 11.91 15.01
C ILE A 250 1.50 12.50 14.83
N LYS A 251 2.33 11.76 14.09
CA LYS A 251 3.62 12.23 13.59
C LYS A 251 3.66 12.04 12.07
N ILE A 252 4.07 13.08 11.34
CA ILE A 252 4.19 13.01 9.89
C ILE A 252 5.64 12.68 9.55
N ILE A 253 5.88 11.45 9.08
CA ILE A 253 7.20 10.96 8.72
C ILE A 253 7.15 10.39 7.30
N PRO A 254 7.51 11.16 6.27
CA PRO A 254 7.47 10.68 4.88
C PRO A 254 8.33 9.45 4.66
N HIS A 255 7.97 8.64 3.67
CA HIS A 255 8.82 7.51 3.26
C HIS A 255 10.15 8.00 2.68
N THR A 256 11.21 7.27 2.96
CA THR A 256 12.48 7.44 2.23
C THR A 256 12.28 6.95 0.79
N VAL A 257 12.61 7.80 -0.16
CA VAL A 257 12.53 7.50 -1.60
C VAL A 257 13.91 7.32 -2.20
N GLN A 258 13.98 6.60 -3.32
CA GLN A 258 15.19 6.53 -4.12
C GLN A 258 15.29 7.81 -4.95
N ASN A 259 16.43 8.47 -4.89
CA ASN A 259 16.74 9.57 -5.82
C ASN A 259 17.14 8.99 -7.17
N TYR A 260 16.57 9.54 -8.22
CA TYR A 260 16.93 9.23 -9.60
C TYR A 260 17.71 10.39 -10.20
N ARG A 261 18.56 10.09 -11.20
CA ARG A 261 19.12 11.14 -12.04
C ARG A 261 18.01 11.81 -12.84
N ALA A 262 18.22 13.08 -13.22
CA ALA A 262 17.33 13.76 -14.12
C ALA A 262 17.20 13.00 -15.46
N ALA A 263 15.97 12.93 -15.98
CA ALA A 263 15.72 12.39 -17.30
C ALA A 263 16.08 13.43 -18.37
N LYS A 264 16.84 12.99 -19.39
CA LYS A 264 17.28 13.85 -20.50
C LYS A 264 16.32 13.68 -21.68
N ILE A 265 15.29 14.51 -21.73
CA ILE A 265 14.29 14.46 -22.79
C ILE A 265 14.80 15.22 -24.02
N LYS A 266 14.74 14.58 -25.18
CA LYS A 266 15.12 15.21 -26.45
C LYS A 266 13.98 16.06 -27.00
N PRO A 267 14.25 17.13 -27.76
CA PRO A 267 13.22 17.87 -28.49
C PRO A 267 12.41 16.93 -29.40
N HIS A 268 11.09 17.09 -29.41
CA HIS A 268 10.15 16.33 -30.22
C HIS A 268 8.82 17.11 -30.32
N ASP A 269 7.97 16.76 -31.27
CA ASP A 269 6.75 17.49 -31.59
C ASP A 269 5.54 16.99 -30.79
N ASP A 270 5.39 15.67 -30.65
CA ASP A 270 4.29 15.03 -29.91
C ASP A 270 4.31 15.39 -28.43
N ILE A 271 3.17 15.27 -27.78
CA ILE A 271 3.05 15.38 -26.31
C ILE A 271 2.88 13.97 -25.73
N ASN A 272 3.83 13.56 -24.90
CA ASN A 272 3.87 12.23 -24.29
C ASN A 272 3.52 12.31 -22.78
N ILE A 273 2.31 11.87 -22.44
CA ILE A 273 1.79 11.80 -21.07
C ILE A 273 2.12 10.42 -20.50
N ILE A 274 2.95 10.36 -19.47
CA ILE A 274 3.36 9.11 -18.83
C ILE A 274 2.49 8.84 -17.60
N VAL A 275 1.95 7.62 -17.49
CA VAL A 275 1.23 7.16 -16.30
C VAL A 275 2.04 6.04 -15.65
N LEU A 276 2.46 6.23 -14.39
CA LEU A 276 3.38 5.31 -13.71
C LEU A 276 2.67 4.35 -12.77
N GLY A 277 2.98 3.06 -12.88
CA GLY A 277 2.61 2.00 -11.94
C GLY A 277 1.55 1.01 -12.45
N ASN A 278 0.99 0.21 -11.54
CA ASN A 278 -0.09 -0.71 -11.86
C ASN A 278 -1.41 0.03 -11.78
N ILE A 279 -2.02 0.31 -12.91
CA ILE A 279 -3.19 1.17 -13.03
C ILE A 279 -4.45 0.32 -12.86
N SER A 280 -5.04 0.40 -11.67
CA SER A 280 -6.32 -0.19 -11.28
C SER A 280 -7.42 0.89 -11.22
N HIS A 281 -8.65 0.52 -10.89
CA HIS A 281 -9.76 1.46 -10.78
C HIS A 281 -9.41 2.67 -9.90
N GLN A 282 -9.01 2.43 -8.63
CA GLN A 282 -8.64 3.53 -7.71
C GLN A 282 -7.39 4.30 -8.15
N LYS A 283 -6.58 3.73 -9.02
CA LYS A 283 -5.43 4.39 -9.64
C LYS A 283 -5.78 5.14 -10.92
N GLY A 284 -7.07 5.26 -11.23
CA GLY A 284 -7.60 6.06 -12.32
C GLY A 284 -7.66 5.35 -13.67
N ALA A 285 -7.78 4.01 -13.73
CA ALA A 285 -7.95 3.31 -15.01
C ALA A 285 -9.12 3.85 -15.82
N GLY A 286 -10.27 4.14 -15.18
CA GLY A 286 -11.43 4.74 -15.85
C GLY A 286 -11.15 6.14 -16.42
N VAL A 287 -10.37 6.95 -15.71
CA VAL A 287 -9.94 8.29 -16.19
C VAL A 287 -9.12 8.16 -17.47
N ILE A 288 -8.14 7.25 -17.47
CA ILE A 288 -7.29 7.03 -18.65
C ILE A 288 -8.10 6.48 -19.83
N CYS A 289 -9.05 5.54 -19.60
CA CYS A 289 -9.93 5.03 -20.65
C CYS A 289 -10.80 6.13 -21.28
N GLN A 290 -11.30 7.08 -20.48
CA GLN A 290 -12.08 8.20 -21.01
C GLN A 290 -11.21 9.20 -21.78
N MET A 291 -10.03 9.57 -21.25
CA MET A 291 -9.09 10.43 -21.98
C MET A 291 -8.69 9.83 -23.34
N ALA A 292 -8.56 8.51 -23.41
CA ALA A 292 -8.19 7.80 -24.63
C ALA A 292 -9.19 7.99 -25.77
N GLN A 293 -10.47 8.26 -25.47
CA GLN A 293 -11.51 8.47 -26.47
C GLN A 293 -11.38 9.81 -27.21
N HIS A 294 -10.66 10.77 -26.62
CA HIS A 294 -10.56 12.15 -27.12
C HIS A 294 -9.10 12.61 -27.29
N LEU A 295 -8.15 11.64 -27.49
CA LEU A 295 -6.74 11.96 -27.73
C LEU A 295 -6.56 12.65 -29.09
N PRO A 296 -5.94 13.84 -29.15
CA PRO A 296 -5.48 14.41 -30.43
C PRO A 296 -4.36 13.54 -31.05
N ASP A 297 -4.22 13.60 -32.38
CA ASP A 297 -3.25 12.77 -33.14
C ASP A 297 -1.80 12.91 -32.66
N ASN A 298 -1.43 14.08 -32.14
CA ASN A 298 -0.08 14.38 -31.64
C ASN A 298 0.05 14.22 -30.11
N VAL A 299 -0.86 13.52 -29.45
CA VAL A 299 -0.84 13.29 -28.01
C VAL A 299 -0.85 11.79 -27.71
N ASN A 300 0.13 11.32 -26.97
CA ASN A 300 0.26 9.93 -26.59
C ASN A 300 0.10 9.75 -25.08
N ILE A 301 -0.62 8.71 -24.66
CA ILE A 301 -0.62 8.23 -23.27
C ILE A 301 0.17 6.93 -23.21
N ILE A 302 1.17 6.88 -22.34
CA ILE A 302 2.03 5.71 -22.15
C ILE A 302 1.95 5.26 -20.69
N VAL A 303 1.42 4.07 -20.45
CA VAL A 303 1.40 3.42 -19.14
C VAL A 303 2.72 2.70 -18.92
N VAL A 304 3.59 3.23 -18.09
CA VAL A 304 4.82 2.57 -17.63
C VAL A 304 4.48 1.75 -16.39
N GLY A 305 4.11 0.51 -16.62
CA GLY A 305 3.54 -0.43 -15.65
C GLY A 305 2.51 -1.32 -16.31
N GLU A 306 1.53 -1.76 -15.55
CA GLU A 306 0.48 -2.65 -16.03
C GLU A 306 -0.89 -1.97 -15.91
N MET A 307 -1.72 -2.11 -16.94
CA MET A 307 -3.13 -1.71 -16.94
C MET A 307 -3.94 -2.83 -17.62
N LYS A 308 -4.89 -3.41 -16.89
CA LYS A 308 -5.80 -4.38 -17.47
C LYS A 308 -6.81 -3.67 -18.38
N ASN A 309 -7.12 -4.30 -19.51
CA ASN A 309 -8.10 -3.76 -20.48
C ASN A 309 -7.77 -2.31 -20.89
N ALA A 310 -6.50 -2.03 -21.15
CA ALA A 310 -6.10 -0.74 -21.71
C ALA A 310 -6.71 -0.58 -23.12
N PRO A 311 -7.20 0.61 -23.50
CA PRO A 311 -7.60 0.92 -24.87
C PRO A 311 -6.45 0.69 -25.85
N ASP A 312 -6.78 0.31 -27.12
CA ASP A 312 -5.78 -0.02 -28.14
C ASP A 312 -4.88 1.16 -28.55
N ASN A 313 -5.38 2.40 -28.39
CA ASN A 313 -4.64 3.62 -28.67
C ASN A 313 -3.76 4.10 -27.49
N ILE A 314 -3.61 3.28 -26.42
CA ILE A 314 -2.71 3.54 -25.30
C ILE A 314 -1.54 2.56 -25.35
N THR A 315 -0.32 3.08 -25.26
CA THR A 315 0.87 2.24 -25.15
C THR A 315 1.04 1.73 -23.74
N VAL A 316 1.13 0.41 -23.54
CA VAL A 316 1.45 -0.21 -22.24
C VAL A 316 2.86 -0.79 -22.28
N HIS A 317 3.78 -0.19 -21.52
CA HIS A 317 5.17 -0.65 -21.43
C HIS A 317 5.33 -2.00 -20.71
N GLY A 318 4.43 -2.31 -19.78
CA GLY A 318 4.53 -3.49 -18.90
C GLY A 318 5.48 -3.27 -17.72
N LYS A 319 5.82 -4.36 -17.03
CA LYS A 319 6.68 -4.36 -15.83
C LYS A 319 8.07 -3.84 -16.11
N TYR A 320 8.60 -3.04 -15.21
CA TYR A 320 9.94 -2.47 -15.32
C TYR A 320 10.73 -2.61 -14.02
N LYS A 321 12.05 -2.48 -14.13
CA LYS A 321 12.94 -2.37 -12.97
C LYS A 321 13.08 -0.89 -12.59
N ALA A 322 12.84 -0.53 -11.35
CA ALA A 322 12.89 0.86 -10.86
C ALA A 322 14.17 1.61 -11.29
N LYS A 323 15.33 0.95 -11.26
CA LYS A 323 16.61 1.53 -11.70
C LYS A 323 16.65 1.97 -13.18
N LYS A 324 15.74 1.43 -14.01
CA LYS A 324 15.63 1.75 -15.44
C LYS A 324 14.69 2.92 -15.73
N LEU A 325 14.03 3.47 -14.71
CA LEU A 325 12.97 4.46 -14.89
C LEU A 325 13.44 5.71 -15.66
N PRO A 326 14.61 6.33 -15.37
CA PRO A 326 15.07 7.46 -16.17
C PRO A 326 15.25 7.14 -17.67
N GLN A 327 15.82 5.97 -18.00
CA GLN A 327 15.98 5.54 -19.40
C GLN A 327 14.63 5.28 -20.09
N ILE A 328 13.62 4.81 -19.34
CA ILE A 328 12.28 4.61 -19.87
C ILE A 328 11.61 5.96 -20.18
N MET A 329 11.78 6.96 -19.28
CA MET A 329 11.30 8.31 -19.54
C MET A 329 11.94 8.92 -20.79
N GLU A 330 13.25 8.73 -20.95
CA GLU A 330 14.01 9.17 -22.13
C GLU A 330 13.58 8.45 -23.42
N LYS A 331 13.34 7.13 -23.35
CA LYS A 331 12.85 6.32 -24.49
C LYS A 331 11.53 6.84 -25.04
N TYR A 332 10.63 7.26 -24.17
CA TYR A 332 9.30 7.74 -24.55
C TYR A 332 9.22 9.27 -24.66
N ASN A 333 10.34 9.99 -24.55
CA ASN A 333 10.37 11.45 -24.52
C ASN A 333 9.30 12.04 -23.61
N ALA A 334 9.29 11.65 -22.35
CA ALA A 334 8.26 11.98 -21.37
C ALA A 334 8.14 13.50 -21.12
N ASP A 335 7.04 14.12 -21.51
CA ASP A 335 6.79 15.54 -21.25
C ASP A 335 6.25 15.78 -19.86
N ILE A 336 5.38 14.90 -19.39
CA ILE A 336 4.70 15.02 -18.10
C ILE A 336 4.37 13.64 -17.55
N VAL A 337 4.45 13.49 -16.23
CA VAL A 337 3.91 12.33 -15.52
C VAL A 337 2.54 12.69 -14.97
N PHE A 338 1.52 11.93 -15.32
CA PHE A 338 0.18 12.08 -14.77
C PHE A 338 -0.10 11.00 -13.73
N ILE A 339 -0.57 11.42 -12.55
CA ILE A 339 -1.01 10.56 -11.44
C ILE A 339 -2.55 10.63 -11.39
N PRO A 340 -3.27 9.75 -12.11
CA PRO A 340 -4.73 9.82 -12.24
C PRO A 340 -5.49 9.23 -11.06
N SER A 341 -4.86 9.05 -9.90
CA SER A 341 -5.45 8.41 -8.73
C SER A 341 -6.70 9.13 -8.24
N ILE A 342 -7.83 8.41 -8.20
CA ILE A 342 -9.13 8.91 -7.73
C ILE A 342 -9.34 8.63 -6.23
N TRP A 343 -8.32 8.21 -5.51
CA TRP A 343 -8.32 7.99 -4.08
C TRP A 343 -7.15 8.72 -3.40
N PRO A 344 -7.23 9.05 -2.11
CA PRO A 344 -6.18 9.79 -1.42
C PRO A 344 -4.98 8.86 -1.13
N GLU A 345 -4.07 8.71 -2.09
CA GLU A 345 -2.83 7.95 -1.84
C GLU A 345 -2.13 8.48 -0.59
N THR A 346 -1.74 7.57 0.31
CA THR A 346 -1.13 7.94 1.59
C THR A 346 0.31 8.44 1.44
N PHE A 347 0.98 8.06 0.34
CA PHE A 347 2.33 8.56 0.02
C PHE A 347 2.58 8.77 -1.47
N SER A 348 2.34 7.80 -2.34
CA SER A 348 2.70 7.78 -3.78
C SER A 348 4.20 7.85 -4.05
N TYR A 349 4.84 6.70 -4.23
CA TYR A 349 6.24 6.62 -4.65
C TYR A 349 6.45 7.23 -6.04
N THR A 350 5.51 6.99 -6.96
CA THR A 350 5.57 7.47 -8.36
C THR A 350 5.63 9.00 -8.46
N THR A 351 4.92 9.72 -7.59
CA THR A 351 5.03 11.18 -7.47
C THR A 351 6.46 11.61 -7.12
N SER A 352 7.06 10.97 -6.11
CA SER A 352 8.43 11.28 -5.70
C SER A 352 9.46 10.90 -6.76
N GLU A 353 9.25 9.81 -7.47
CA GLU A 353 10.10 9.34 -8.57
C GLU A 353 10.08 10.36 -9.73
N ALA A 354 8.90 10.83 -10.13
CA ALA A 354 8.76 11.86 -11.17
C ALA A 354 9.45 13.18 -10.79
N ILE A 355 9.23 13.67 -9.57
CA ILE A 355 9.86 14.88 -9.05
C ILE A 355 11.40 14.72 -9.02
N SER A 356 11.93 13.57 -8.57
CA SER A 356 13.38 13.34 -8.51
C SER A 356 14.04 13.30 -9.88
N MET A 357 13.31 12.92 -10.93
CA MET A 357 13.76 12.95 -12.31
C MET A 357 13.65 14.34 -12.97
N GLY A 358 13.09 15.33 -12.26
CA GLY A 358 12.88 16.69 -12.78
C GLY A 358 11.74 16.81 -13.80
N LEU A 359 10.86 15.80 -13.90
CA LEU A 359 9.78 15.80 -14.88
C LEU A 359 8.61 16.66 -14.40
N PRO A 360 7.88 17.34 -15.30
CA PRO A 360 6.58 17.92 -15.00
C PRO A 360 5.63 16.84 -14.48
N ILE A 361 4.71 17.20 -13.60
CA ILE A 361 3.79 16.25 -13.00
C ILE A 361 2.41 16.86 -12.82
N ALA A 362 1.37 16.10 -13.20
CA ALA A 362 -0.03 16.44 -12.94
C ALA A 362 -0.65 15.40 -11.99
N CYS A 363 -1.57 15.85 -11.14
CA CYS A 363 -2.40 14.97 -10.31
C CYS A 363 -3.72 15.66 -9.96
N PHE A 364 -4.70 14.89 -9.49
CA PHE A 364 -5.90 15.46 -8.89
C PHE A 364 -5.60 16.04 -7.49
N ASP A 365 -6.42 16.98 -7.04
CA ASP A 365 -6.35 17.58 -5.70
C ASP A 365 -6.84 16.58 -4.62
N ILE A 366 -6.18 15.42 -4.57
CA ILE A 366 -6.54 14.31 -3.68
C ILE A 366 -5.28 13.70 -3.04
N GLY A 367 -5.25 13.63 -1.71
CA GLY A 367 -4.26 12.89 -0.93
C GLY A 367 -2.83 13.43 -0.99
N ALA A 368 -1.86 12.55 -0.75
CA ALA A 368 -0.45 12.92 -0.65
C ALA A 368 0.17 13.43 -1.97
N PRO A 369 -0.22 12.99 -3.17
CA PRO A 369 0.28 13.57 -4.42
C PRO A 369 0.01 15.06 -4.51
N ALA A 370 -1.24 15.50 -4.26
CA ALA A 370 -1.65 16.90 -4.36
C ALA A 370 -0.77 17.83 -3.51
N GLY A 371 -0.56 17.48 -2.24
CA GLY A 371 0.25 18.31 -1.33
C GLY A 371 1.71 18.47 -1.74
N ARG A 372 2.27 17.53 -2.52
CA ARG A 372 3.65 17.61 -3.04
C ARG A 372 3.71 18.30 -4.40
N VAL A 373 2.76 18.02 -5.28
CA VAL A 373 2.69 18.60 -6.63
C VAL A 373 2.41 20.09 -6.54
N ALA A 374 1.54 20.55 -5.61
CA ALA A 374 1.28 21.96 -5.37
C ALA A 374 2.54 22.77 -4.95
N LYS A 375 3.51 22.12 -4.32
CA LYS A 375 4.79 22.73 -3.89
C LYS A 375 5.90 22.59 -4.94
N TYR A 376 5.65 21.86 -6.03
CA TYR A 376 6.63 21.59 -7.05
C TYR A 376 6.51 22.59 -8.21
N LYS A 377 7.60 23.29 -8.57
CA LYS A 377 7.61 24.35 -9.61
C LYS A 377 7.04 23.88 -10.96
N ARG A 378 7.19 22.59 -11.30
CA ARG A 378 6.68 21.98 -12.54
C ARG A 378 5.46 21.09 -12.26
N GLY A 379 4.64 21.45 -11.27
CA GLY A 379 3.47 20.72 -10.84
C GLY A 379 2.17 21.35 -11.32
N LEU A 380 1.21 20.50 -11.73
CA LEU A 380 -0.17 20.86 -12.05
C LEU A 380 -1.13 20.09 -11.14
N VAL A 381 -1.89 20.80 -10.32
CA VAL A 381 -2.97 20.22 -9.51
C VAL A 381 -4.32 20.48 -10.19
N LEU A 382 -5.02 19.39 -10.51
CA LEU A 382 -6.32 19.40 -11.16
C LEU A 382 -7.41 19.35 -10.09
N THR A 383 -8.24 20.38 -10.02
CA THR A 383 -9.23 20.58 -8.94
C THR A 383 -10.48 19.72 -9.06
N GLU A 384 -10.73 19.12 -10.22
CA GLU A 384 -11.87 18.24 -10.46
C GLU A 384 -11.45 17.02 -11.29
N ILE A 385 -12.23 15.93 -11.20
CA ILE A 385 -12.07 14.76 -12.05
C ILE A 385 -13.04 14.90 -13.22
N ASN A 386 -12.56 15.48 -14.30
CA ASN A 386 -13.24 15.58 -15.59
C ASN A 386 -12.23 15.22 -16.68
N PRO A 387 -12.19 13.95 -17.15
CA PRO A 387 -11.13 13.45 -18.00
C PRO A 387 -10.88 14.29 -19.26
N ASP A 388 -11.94 14.75 -19.94
CA ASP A 388 -11.82 15.53 -21.17
C ASP A 388 -11.18 16.89 -20.89
N LYS A 389 -11.71 17.63 -19.91
CA LYS A 389 -11.17 18.92 -19.49
C LYS A 389 -9.73 18.77 -18.98
N ASN A 390 -9.47 17.72 -18.20
CA ASN A 390 -8.15 17.49 -17.62
C ASN A 390 -7.10 17.14 -18.69
N LEU A 391 -7.49 16.44 -19.75
CA LEU A 391 -6.60 16.17 -20.88
C LEU A 391 -6.11 17.48 -21.50
N PHE A 392 -7.01 18.42 -21.82
CA PHE A 392 -6.64 19.70 -22.39
C PHE A 392 -5.82 20.56 -21.42
N GLN A 393 -6.16 20.57 -20.12
CA GLN A 393 -5.37 21.28 -19.10
C GLN A 393 -3.91 20.76 -19.03
N ILE A 394 -3.72 19.45 -19.13
CA ILE A 394 -2.38 18.81 -19.16
C ILE A 394 -1.64 19.21 -20.44
N ILE A 395 -2.29 19.17 -21.59
CA ILE A 395 -1.72 19.55 -22.89
C ILE A 395 -1.27 21.02 -22.86
N ASP A 396 -2.12 21.93 -22.41
CA ASP A 396 -1.79 23.35 -22.32
C ASP A 396 -0.67 23.63 -21.33
N PHE A 397 -0.64 22.94 -20.21
CA PHE A 397 0.46 23.05 -19.25
C PHE A 397 1.80 22.62 -19.86
N VAL A 398 1.84 21.52 -20.62
CA VAL A 398 3.06 21.07 -21.33
C VAL A 398 3.50 22.08 -22.38
N LYS A 399 2.56 22.63 -23.18
CA LYS A 399 2.86 23.66 -24.19
C LYS A 399 3.47 24.90 -23.56
N ASN A 400 2.91 25.39 -22.45
CA ASN A 400 3.42 26.56 -21.74
C ASN A 400 4.86 26.33 -21.21
N LEU A 401 5.13 25.14 -20.60
CA LEU A 401 6.48 24.79 -20.15
C LEU A 401 7.50 24.70 -21.30
N ARG A 402 7.08 24.22 -22.47
CA ARG A 402 7.96 24.18 -23.66
C ARG A 402 8.29 25.57 -24.16
N GLN A 403 7.34 26.53 -24.07
CA GLN A 403 7.58 27.94 -24.45
C GLN A 403 8.53 28.66 -23.49
N GLU A 404 8.38 28.43 -22.18
CA GLU A 404 9.27 29.00 -21.16
C GLU A 404 10.72 28.53 -21.31
N ASN A 405 10.93 27.28 -21.70
CA ASN A 405 12.28 26.70 -21.92
C ASN A 405 12.95 27.19 -23.23
N LYS A 406 12.23 27.88 -24.12
CA LYS A 406 12.76 28.47 -25.35
C LYS A 406 13.19 29.95 -25.18
N LYS A 407 12.77 30.58 -24.09
CA LYS A 407 13.20 31.92 -23.65
C LYS A 407 14.41 31.82 -22.74
#